data_bdd50469badbeb93586eaa2f64578b2b
#
_entry.id   bdd50469badbeb93586eaa2f64578b2b
#
_cell.length_a   1.000
_cell.length_b   1.000
_cell.length_c   1.000
_cell.angle_alpha   90.00
_cell.angle_beta   90.00
_cell.angle_gamma   90.00
#
_symmetry.space_group_name_H-M   'P 1'
#
loop_
_entity.id
_entity.type
_entity.pdbx_description
1 polymer ?
#
loop_
_entity_poly.entity_id
_entity_poly.type
_entity_poly.pdbx_seq_one_letter_code
_entity_poly.pdbx_strand_id
1 'polypeptide(L)'
;VTRAFALVFVLVSFVAFAAPSGPPDLTWPDGSRYWGAQRFNLPNGRGYLSGPDGRSYEGDFVDGKFHGRGRMTLPNGDEYVGGFHQGLYEGEGTLKYGGTRADGKAQETGVWHQGRLENLAQQQGRLEKEAADRERFMLDVETALYRQRPLLDAALAGIEQSQRGRINLYLLAVAGDGSEEVFRREVEFVRAQFDRDFGTRGRSLVLVNSRSTAGSAPMATVTTIREGLKAIAARMDRDNDILFLFLTSHGAKDHEFRLNQNAMALRGLRPQELARLLEESRIRWKVVLVSACYSGGFVEPLKSESTMVITAARADRTSFGCADENDFTYFGRAFFKEALPASHSFFEAFTKAQALVGEWEKQDKTAEAERSLPQVHSPLPIAEQLKRWWAQPRR
;
A
#
# COMPACT_ATOMS: atom_id res chain seq x y z
N VAL A 1 27.87 -38.70 -11.25
CA VAL A 1 28.48 -38.15 -10.00
C VAL A 1 27.34 -37.60 -9.16
N THR A 2 26.85 -38.41 -8.25
CA THR A 2 25.75 -38.12 -7.32
C THR A 2 26.28 -37.22 -6.21
N ARG A 3 25.91 -35.97 -6.21
CA ARG A 3 26.17 -35.07 -5.06
C ARG A 3 25.06 -35.27 -4.03
N ALA A 4 25.41 -35.90 -2.92
CA ALA A 4 24.57 -35.92 -1.73
C ALA A 4 24.55 -34.50 -1.10
N PHE A 5 23.39 -33.87 -1.07
CA PHE A 5 23.16 -32.67 -0.25
C PHE A 5 22.98 -33.12 1.20
N ALA A 6 23.95 -32.79 2.04
CA ALA A 6 23.83 -32.96 3.47
C ALA A 6 22.89 -31.85 4.00
N LEU A 7 21.71 -32.23 4.49
CA LEU A 7 20.83 -31.37 5.25
C LEU A 7 21.52 -31.01 6.58
N VAL A 8 21.98 -29.77 6.71
CA VAL A 8 22.45 -29.24 7.99
C VAL A 8 21.20 -28.84 8.79
N PHE A 9 20.81 -29.68 9.73
CA PHE A 9 19.79 -29.32 10.74
C PHE A 9 20.38 -28.25 11.66
N VAL A 10 20.03 -27.00 11.48
CA VAL A 10 20.25 -25.96 12.48
C VAL A 10 19.16 -26.10 13.53
N LEU A 11 19.49 -26.75 14.63
CA LEU A 11 18.67 -26.78 15.86
C LEU A 11 18.66 -25.34 16.45
N VAL A 12 17.67 -24.54 16.05
CA VAL A 12 17.38 -23.30 16.76
C VAL A 12 16.54 -23.64 17.98
N SER A 13 17.18 -23.66 19.15
CA SER A 13 16.50 -23.84 20.42
C SER A 13 15.56 -22.64 20.66
N PHE A 14 14.28 -22.84 20.49
CA PHE A 14 13.27 -21.90 20.96
C PHE A 14 13.20 -22.01 22.50
N VAL A 15 13.64 -20.96 23.18
CA VAL A 15 13.38 -20.81 24.62
C VAL A 15 11.85 -20.63 24.76
N ALA A 16 11.20 -21.53 25.47
CA ALA A 16 9.77 -21.41 25.75
C ALA A 16 9.55 -20.14 26.58
N PHE A 17 8.83 -19.18 26.06
CA PHE A 17 8.33 -18.05 26.84
C PHE A 17 7.15 -18.56 27.68
N ALA A 18 7.23 -18.39 28.99
CA ALA A 18 6.03 -18.48 29.84
C ALA A 18 5.05 -17.38 29.43
N ALA A 19 3.75 -17.63 29.55
CA ALA A 19 2.74 -16.61 29.29
C ALA A 19 3.12 -15.31 30.02
N PRO A 20 3.01 -14.14 29.35
CA PRO A 20 3.42 -12.88 29.97
C PRO A 20 2.66 -12.63 31.28
N SER A 21 3.34 -12.15 32.32
CA SER A 21 2.80 -11.94 33.66
C SER A 21 2.09 -10.60 33.87
N GLY A 22 2.02 -9.76 32.85
CA GLY A 22 1.41 -8.41 32.89
C GLY A 22 0.00 -8.36 32.28
N PRO A 23 -0.69 -7.20 32.37
CA PRO A 23 -1.95 -7.01 31.66
C PRO A 23 -1.75 -7.13 30.15
N PRO A 24 -2.74 -7.66 29.40
CA PRO A 24 -2.64 -7.76 27.95
C PRO A 24 -2.65 -6.37 27.28
N ASP A 25 -1.92 -6.24 26.18
CA ASP A 25 -1.92 -5.04 25.34
C ASP A 25 -3.23 -4.92 24.54
N LEU A 26 -3.84 -6.08 24.15
CA LEU A 26 -5.16 -6.15 23.51
C LEU A 26 -6.01 -7.25 24.13
N THR A 27 -7.33 -7.00 24.22
CA THR A 27 -8.32 -8.01 24.62
C THR A 27 -9.51 -7.92 23.69
N TRP A 28 -9.99 -9.06 23.20
CA TRP A 28 -11.17 -9.13 22.34
C TRP A 28 -12.42 -9.59 23.10
N PRO A 29 -13.63 -9.31 22.56
CA PRO A 29 -14.88 -9.71 23.18
C PRO A 29 -15.05 -11.22 23.38
N ASP A 30 -14.35 -12.05 22.59
CA ASP A 30 -14.33 -13.50 22.72
C ASP A 30 -13.47 -14.00 23.90
N GLY A 31 -12.77 -13.10 24.60
CA GLY A 31 -11.86 -13.40 25.69
C GLY A 31 -10.42 -13.67 25.28
N SER A 32 -10.09 -13.58 24.01
CA SER A 32 -8.71 -13.68 23.52
C SER A 32 -7.88 -12.50 24.05
N ARG A 33 -6.62 -12.75 24.38
CA ARG A 33 -5.68 -11.78 24.96
C ARG A 33 -4.37 -11.79 24.21
N TYR A 34 -3.79 -10.60 24.00
CA TYR A 34 -2.53 -10.45 23.28
C TYR A 34 -1.54 -9.59 24.06
N TRP A 35 -0.28 -9.96 24.02
CA TRP A 35 0.86 -9.22 24.58
C TRP A 35 1.90 -9.10 23.48
N GLY A 36 2.28 -7.88 23.15
CA GLY A 36 3.30 -7.62 22.13
C GLY A 36 3.11 -6.34 21.35
N ALA A 37 3.91 -6.21 20.30
CA ALA A 37 3.83 -5.07 19.39
C ALA A 37 2.49 -5.08 18.63
N GLN A 38 1.91 -3.91 18.43
CA GLN A 38 0.64 -3.75 17.74
C GLN A 38 0.69 -2.59 16.76
N ARG A 39 -0.19 -2.65 15.77
CA ARG A 39 -0.36 -1.64 14.75
C ARG A 39 -1.83 -1.58 14.36
N PHE A 40 -2.47 -0.40 14.37
CA PHE A 40 -3.92 -0.24 14.12
C PHE A 40 -4.82 -1.06 15.06
N ASN A 41 -4.44 -1.25 16.32
CA ASN A 41 -5.11 -2.15 17.24
C ASN A 41 -5.13 -3.62 16.78
N LEU A 42 -4.18 -4.00 15.93
CA LEU A 42 -3.96 -5.38 15.51
C LEU A 42 -2.56 -5.82 15.95
N PRO A 43 -2.38 -7.09 16.34
CA PRO A 43 -1.06 -7.67 16.53
C PRO A 43 -0.16 -7.42 15.31
N ASN A 44 1.04 -6.85 15.54
CA ASN A 44 1.99 -6.59 14.47
C ASN A 44 3.42 -6.58 15.04
N GLY A 45 4.33 -7.36 14.45
CA GLY A 45 5.63 -7.65 15.05
C GLY A 45 5.57 -8.83 16.01
N ARG A 46 6.51 -8.96 16.95
CA ARG A 46 6.60 -10.12 17.83
C ARG A 46 5.60 -10.02 18.99
N GLY A 47 4.92 -11.13 19.30
CA GLY A 47 3.95 -11.17 20.39
C GLY A 47 3.53 -12.56 20.82
N TYR A 48 2.66 -12.59 21.85
CA TYR A 48 2.01 -13.77 22.40
C TYR A 48 0.49 -13.58 22.42
N LEU A 49 -0.24 -14.54 21.90
CA LEU A 49 -1.71 -14.56 21.90
C LEU A 49 -2.20 -15.77 22.66
N SER A 50 -3.20 -15.59 23.51
CA SER A 50 -3.90 -16.66 24.22
C SER A 50 -5.41 -16.57 23.94
N GLY A 51 -5.98 -17.65 23.43
CA GLY A 51 -7.41 -17.80 23.23
C GLY A 51 -8.11 -18.42 24.44
N PRO A 52 -9.44 -18.19 24.63
CA PRO A 52 -10.23 -18.76 25.71
C PRO A 52 -10.42 -20.28 25.59
N ASP A 53 -10.20 -20.81 24.37
CA ASP A 53 -10.27 -22.25 24.07
C ASP A 53 -9.00 -23.04 24.44
N GLY A 54 -7.98 -22.36 24.99
CA GLY A 54 -6.67 -22.93 25.30
C GLY A 54 -5.67 -22.89 24.18
N ARG A 55 -6.03 -22.31 23.02
CA ARG A 55 -5.07 -22.03 21.94
C ARG A 55 -4.11 -20.96 22.40
N SER A 56 -2.83 -21.11 22.03
CA SER A 56 -1.86 -20.02 22.16
C SER A 56 -0.95 -19.93 20.95
N TYR A 57 -0.44 -18.74 20.68
CA TYR A 57 0.56 -18.52 19.66
C TYR A 57 1.62 -17.56 20.19
N GLU A 58 2.88 -17.92 19.96
CA GLU A 58 4.05 -17.09 20.22
C GLU A 58 4.85 -16.97 18.92
N GLY A 59 5.06 -15.74 18.43
CA GLY A 59 5.78 -15.54 17.18
C GLY A 59 5.56 -14.16 16.59
N ASP A 60 5.81 -14.05 15.29
CA ASP A 60 5.61 -12.82 14.55
C ASP A 60 4.16 -12.70 14.07
N PHE A 61 3.68 -11.45 14.01
CA PHE A 61 2.37 -11.07 13.50
C PHE A 61 2.50 -10.00 12.42
N VAL A 62 1.66 -10.07 11.42
CA VAL A 62 1.44 -9.02 10.44
C VAL A 62 -0.08 -8.79 10.33
N ASP A 63 -0.51 -7.56 10.63
CA ASP A 63 -1.91 -7.11 10.55
C ASP A 63 -2.91 -8.08 11.21
N GLY A 64 -2.55 -8.54 12.42
CA GLY A 64 -3.36 -9.44 13.25
C GLY A 64 -3.25 -10.91 12.90
N LYS A 65 -2.48 -11.29 11.89
CA LYS A 65 -2.31 -12.69 11.46
C LYS A 65 -0.94 -13.24 11.85
N PHE A 66 -0.90 -14.53 12.20
CA PHE A 66 0.37 -15.24 12.43
C PHE A 66 1.24 -15.18 11.18
N HIS A 67 2.50 -14.83 11.35
CA HIS A 67 3.46 -14.64 10.27
C HIS A 67 4.87 -15.05 10.71
N GLY A 68 5.82 -15.13 9.77
CA GLY A 68 7.21 -15.42 10.09
C GLY A 68 7.40 -16.74 10.83
N ARG A 69 8.22 -16.76 11.88
CA ARG A 69 8.43 -17.95 12.71
C ARG A 69 7.63 -17.87 13.99
N GLY A 70 7.03 -19.02 14.38
CA GLY A 70 6.23 -19.09 15.61
C GLY A 70 6.04 -20.49 16.15
N ARG A 71 5.46 -20.52 17.34
CA ARG A 71 4.96 -21.72 18.03
C ARG A 71 3.48 -21.55 18.29
N MET A 72 2.69 -22.53 17.90
CA MET A 72 1.25 -22.58 18.16
C MET A 72 0.93 -23.82 18.99
N THR A 73 0.19 -23.64 20.05
CA THR A 73 -0.44 -24.75 20.79
C THR A 73 -1.93 -24.74 20.48
N LEU A 74 -2.47 -25.88 20.11
CA LEU A 74 -3.89 -26.07 19.81
C LEU A 74 -4.65 -26.58 21.05
N PRO A 75 -5.99 -26.43 21.12
CA PRO A 75 -6.80 -26.88 22.26
C PRO A 75 -6.69 -28.35 22.59
N ASN A 76 -6.40 -29.18 21.57
CA ASN A 76 -6.20 -30.63 21.74
C ASN A 76 -4.80 -31.02 22.23
N GLY A 77 -3.95 -30.03 22.52
CA GLY A 77 -2.57 -30.24 22.96
C GLY A 77 -1.55 -30.44 21.82
N ASP A 78 -1.97 -30.37 20.56
CA ASP A 78 -1.03 -30.38 19.45
C ASP A 78 -0.17 -29.11 19.46
N GLU A 79 1.11 -29.23 19.14
CA GLU A 79 2.05 -28.11 19.08
C GLU A 79 2.71 -28.03 17.70
N TYR A 80 2.54 -26.91 17.01
CA TYR A 80 3.28 -26.62 15.79
C TYR A 80 4.40 -25.60 16.06
N VAL A 81 5.59 -25.92 15.56
CA VAL A 81 6.75 -25.00 15.59
C VAL A 81 7.30 -24.92 14.17
N GLY A 82 7.26 -23.72 13.58
CA GLY A 82 7.67 -23.55 12.20
C GLY A 82 7.34 -22.17 11.63
N GLY A 83 7.29 -22.11 10.30
CA GLY A 83 6.90 -20.92 9.56
C GLY A 83 5.39 -20.74 9.53
N PHE A 84 4.97 -19.46 9.44
CA PHE A 84 3.58 -19.01 9.29
C PHE A 84 3.50 -17.95 8.21
N HIS A 85 2.46 -18.00 7.40
CA HIS A 85 2.10 -16.94 6.47
C HIS A 85 0.59 -16.73 6.47
N GLN A 86 0.16 -15.49 6.75
CA GLN A 86 -1.26 -15.10 6.83
C GLN A 86 -2.13 -16.03 7.72
N GLY A 87 -1.57 -16.50 8.83
CA GLY A 87 -2.27 -17.34 9.81
C GLY A 87 -2.20 -18.84 9.54
N LEU A 88 -1.58 -19.27 8.44
CA LEU A 88 -1.42 -20.68 8.06
C LEU A 88 0.03 -21.16 8.25
N TYR A 89 0.21 -22.46 8.50
CA TYR A 89 1.55 -23.07 8.49
C TYR A 89 2.18 -22.94 7.11
N GLU A 90 3.42 -22.47 7.06
CA GLU A 90 4.14 -22.21 5.81
C GLU A 90 5.64 -22.44 5.98
N GLY A 91 6.29 -23.08 5.00
CA GLY A 91 7.70 -23.40 5.04
C GLY A 91 8.05 -24.58 5.97
N GLU A 92 9.27 -24.64 6.46
CA GLU A 92 9.72 -25.72 7.34
C GLU A 92 9.04 -25.64 8.70
N GLY A 93 8.55 -26.78 9.19
CA GLY A 93 7.90 -26.88 10.49
C GLY A 93 7.70 -28.30 10.97
N THR A 94 7.41 -28.41 12.27
CA THR A 94 7.11 -29.65 12.97
C THR A 94 5.81 -29.51 13.74
N LEU A 95 4.86 -30.40 13.47
CA LEU A 95 3.63 -30.57 14.24
C LEU A 95 3.80 -31.79 15.16
N LYS A 96 3.82 -31.56 16.47
CA LYS A 96 3.77 -32.62 17.49
C LYS A 96 2.33 -32.81 17.92
N TYR A 97 1.91 -34.06 18.06
CA TYR A 97 0.57 -34.42 18.50
C TYR A 97 0.49 -34.52 20.01
N GLY A 98 -0.49 -33.88 20.63
CA GLY A 98 -0.74 -33.90 22.08
C GLY A 98 -1.33 -35.20 22.58
N GLY A 99 -1.82 -36.08 21.70
CA GLY A 99 -2.41 -37.35 21.99
C GLY A 99 -1.94 -38.51 21.11
N THR A 100 -2.35 -39.72 21.43
CA THR A 100 -2.05 -40.91 20.62
C THR A 100 -2.92 -40.93 19.37
N ARG A 101 -2.29 -40.93 18.19
CA ARG A 101 -2.98 -41.05 16.91
C ARG A 101 -3.16 -42.52 16.52
N ALA A 102 -4.20 -42.79 15.74
CA ALA A 102 -4.47 -44.14 15.23
C ALA A 102 -3.35 -44.71 14.33
N ASP A 103 -2.59 -43.83 13.68
CA ASP A 103 -1.44 -44.17 12.85
C ASP A 103 -0.10 -44.30 13.62
N GLY A 104 -0.15 -44.10 14.94
CA GLY A 104 0.99 -44.20 15.85
C GLY A 104 2.03 -43.08 15.72
N LYS A 105 1.79 -42.07 14.88
CA LYS A 105 2.70 -40.93 14.73
C LYS A 105 2.66 -40.00 15.94
N ALA A 106 3.83 -39.65 16.45
CA ALA A 106 3.99 -38.66 17.52
C ALA A 106 4.16 -37.23 16.97
N GLN A 107 4.70 -37.10 15.76
CA GLN A 107 4.92 -35.82 15.09
C GLN A 107 5.01 -35.96 13.57
N GLU A 108 4.83 -34.85 12.88
CA GLU A 108 5.10 -34.70 11.45
C GLU A 108 6.03 -33.51 11.22
N THR A 109 7.12 -33.72 10.48
CA THR A 109 8.13 -32.70 10.17
C THR A 109 8.32 -32.64 8.66
N GLY A 110 8.39 -31.43 8.11
CA GLY A 110 8.62 -31.21 6.67
C GLY A 110 8.30 -29.80 6.25
N VAL A 111 8.05 -29.63 4.94
CA VAL A 111 7.63 -28.36 4.36
C VAL A 111 6.10 -28.31 4.35
N TRP A 112 5.58 -27.23 4.91
CA TRP A 112 4.15 -26.93 4.99
C TRP A 112 3.80 -25.86 3.96
N HIS A 113 2.68 -26.02 3.30
CA HIS A 113 2.15 -25.01 2.39
C HIS A 113 0.65 -24.85 2.64
N GLN A 114 0.25 -23.60 2.94
CA GLN A 114 -1.15 -23.25 3.23
C GLN A 114 -1.78 -24.18 4.30
N GLY A 115 -1.05 -24.45 5.38
CA GLY A 115 -1.51 -25.26 6.52
C GLY A 115 -1.42 -26.79 6.31
N ARG A 116 -0.88 -27.28 5.21
CA ARG A 116 -0.77 -28.72 4.89
C ARG A 116 0.67 -29.13 4.71
N LEU A 117 1.03 -30.30 5.28
CA LEU A 117 2.34 -30.92 5.02
C LEU A 117 2.42 -31.38 3.57
N GLU A 118 3.39 -30.87 2.82
CA GLU A 118 3.65 -31.28 1.45
C GLU A 118 4.58 -32.51 1.39
N ASN A 119 4.26 -33.45 0.53
CA ASN A 119 5.22 -34.44 0.12
C ASN A 119 6.16 -33.89 -0.97
N LEU A 120 7.26 -34.63 -1.25
CA LEU A 120 8.29 -34.19 -2.21
C LEU A 120 7.70 -33.89 -3.61
N ALA A 121 6.72 -34.67 -4.08
CA ALA A 121 6.12 -34.48 -5.40
C ALA A 121 5.28 -33.21 -5.44
N GLN A 122 4.51 -32.90 -4.37
CA GLN A 122 3.73 -31.66 -4.23
C GLN A 122 4.64 -30.44 -4.19
N GLN A 123 5.73 -30.52 -3.41
CA GLN A 123 6.72 -29.44 -3.31
C GLN A 123 7.36 -29.17 -4.67
N GLN A 124 7.75 -30.20 -5.39
CA GLN A 124 8.36 -30.08 -6.74
C GLN A 124 7.34 -29.44 -7.71
N GLY A 125 6.11 -29.93 -7.74
CA GLY A 125 5.06 -29.40 -8.61
C GLY A 125 4.74 -27.93 -8.31
N ARG A 126 4.77 -27.51 -7.03
CA ARG A 126 4.62 -26.09 -6.65
C ARG A 126 5.78 -25.23 -7.16
N LEU A 127 7.03 -25.68 -6.97
CA LEU A 127 8.22 -24.98 -7.47
C LEU A 127 8.23 -24.85 -8.99
N GLU A 128 7.83 -25.91 -9.71
CA GLU A 128 7.71 -25.88 -11.18
C GLU A 128 6.64 -24.89 -11.63
N LYS A 129 5.49 -24.86 -10.93
CA LYS A 129 4.43 -23.87 -11.20
C LYS A 129 4.89 -22.43 -10.93
N GLU A 130 5.55 -22.19 -9.81
CA GLU A 130 6.08 -20.87 -9.48
C GLU A 130 7.12 -20.39 -10.51
N ALA A 131 7.96 -21.33 -11.01
CA ALA A 131 8.93 -21.04 -12.07
C ALA A 131 8.23 -20.69 -13.39
N ALA A 132 7.20 -21.47 -13.78
CA ALA A 132 6.39 -21.20 -14.97
C ALA A 132 5.60 -19.88 -14.87
N ASP A 133 5.03 -19.60 -13.71
CA ASP A 133 4.32 -18.32 -13.46
C ASP A 133 5.28 -17.13 -13.54
N ARG A 134 6.53 -17.30 -13.07
CA ARG A 134 7.57 -16.26 -13.19
C ARG A 134 7.97 -16.03 -14.64
N GLU A 135 8.18 -17.11 -15.42
CA GLU A 135 8.51 -17.01 -16.83
C GLU A 135 7.39 -16.35 -17.61
N ARG A 136 6.14 -16.75 -17.35
CA ARG A 136 4.95 -16.12 -17.94
C ARG A 136 4.87 -14.64 -17.63
N PHE A 137 5.12 -14.25 -16.38
CA PHE A 137 5.16 -12.86 -15.97
C PHE A 137 6.22 -12.06 -16.74
N MET A 138 7.41 -12.62 -16.96
CA MET A 138 8.47 -11.94 -17.75
C MET A 138 8.05 -11.76 -19.21
N LEU A 139 7.39 -12.74 -19.83
CA LEU A 139 6.83 -12.64 -21.18
C LEU A 139 5.69 -11.60 -21.23
N ASP A 140 4.86 -11.54 -20.19
CA ASP A 140 3.79 -10.54 -20.08
C ASP A 140 4.37 -9.13 -19.99
N VAL A 141 5.47 -8.91 -19.27
CA VAL A 141 6.19 -7.63 -19.21
C VAL A 141 6.76 -7.25 -20.56
N GLU A 142 7.42 -8.18 -21.26
CA GLU A 142 7.94 -7.94 -22.60
C GLU A 142 6.81 -7.55 -23.58
N THR A 143 5.74 -8.32 -23.58
CA THR A 143 4.54 -8.03 -24.40
C THR A 143 3.93 -6.67 -24.02
N ALA A 144 3.89 -6.34 -22.75
CA ALA A 144 3.36 -5.08 -22.24
C ALA A 144 4.11 -3.86 -22.81
N LEU A 145 5.44 -3.95 -23.01
CA LEU A 145 6.22 -2.85 -23.62
C LEU A 145 5.66 -2.42 -24.96
N TYR A 146 5.27 -3.38 -25.81
CA TYR A 146 4.70 -3.07 -27.13
C TYR A 146 3.25 -2.58 -27.06
N ARG A 147 2.53 -2.87 -25.97
CA ARG A 147 1.15 -2.42 -25.75
C ARG A 147 1.05 -1.07 -25.04
N GLN A 148 2.12 -0.60 -24.39
CA GLN A 148 2.06 0.60 -23.57
C GLN A 148 1.68 1.85 -24.35
N ARG A 149 2.18 2.02 -25.58
CA ARG A 149 1.83 3.20 -26.38
C ARG A 149 0.35 3.20 -26.75
N PRO A 150 -0.26 2.15 -27.34
CA PRO A 150 -1.70 2.10 -27.58
C PRO A 150 -2.57 2.27 -26.34
N LEU A 151 -2.17 1.69 -25.18
CA LEU A 151 -2.91 1.84 -23.92
C LEU A 151 -2.91 3.29 -23.44
N LEU A 152 -1.75 3.94 -23.49
CA LEU A 152 -1.64 5.36 -23.14
C LEU A 152 -2.47 6.22 -24.09
N ASP A 153 -2.34 6.03 -25.41
CA ASP A 153 -3.07 6.80 -26.41
C ASP A 153 -4.58 6.69 -26.23
N ALA A 154 -5.10 5.48 -25.95
CA ALA A 154 -6.51 5.25 -25.67
C ALA A 154 -6.95 5.97 -24.39
N ALA A 155 -6.14 5.90 -23.32
CA ALA A 155 -6.43 6.59 -22.07
C ALA A 155 -6.44 8.11 -22.20
N LEU A 156 -5.49 8.66 -22.94
CA LEU A 156 -5.40 10.11 -23.22
C LEU A 156 -6.55 10.58 -24.13
N ALA A 157 -6.93 9.81 -25.15
CA ALA A 157 -8.06 10.12 -26.01
C ALA A 157 -9.40 10.10 -25.28
N GLY A 158 -9.53 9.27 -24.25
CA GLY A 158 -10.73 9.16 -23.42
C GLY A 158 -10.96 10.34 -22.47
N ILE A 159 -10.04 11.29 -22.37
CA ILE A 159 -10.20 12.48 -21.51
C ILE A 159 -11.18 13.45 -22.15
N GLU A 160 -12.29 13.73 -21.47
CA GLU A 160 -13.33 14.65 -21.92
C GLU A 160 -12.91 16.12 -21.81
N GLN A 161 -13.51 16.94 -22.66
CA GLN A 161 -13.36 18.41 -22.63
C GLN A 161 -14.00 19.01 -21.37
N SER A 162 -13.49 20.16 -20.98
CA SER A 162 -14.08 21.02 -19.95
C SER A 162 -15.53 21.39 -20.31
N GLN A 163 -16.42 21.28 -19.33
CA GLN A 163 -17.80 21.74 -19.45
C GLN A 163 -17.85 23.24 -19.20
N ARG A 164 -18.39 23.99 -20.16
CA ARG A 164 -18.53 25.44 -20.06
C ARG A 164 -19.47 25.85 -18.92
N GLY A 165 -19.16 26.99 -18.31
CA GLY A 165 -20.02 27.59 -17.27
C GLY A 165 -19.87 26.97 -15.88
N ARG A 166 -18.89 26.10 -15.68
CA ARG A 166 -18.55 25.53 -14.36
C ARG A 166 -17.04 25.31 -14.22
N ILE A 167 -16.60 25.18 -12.99
CA ILE A 167 -15.25 24.73 -12.67
C ILE A 167 -15.26 23.19 -12.69
N ASN A 168 -14.46 22.57 -13.54
CA ASN A 168 -14.35 21.12 -13.60
C ASN A 168 -13.15 20.64 -12.77
N LEU A 169 -13.26 19.46 -12.21
CA LEU A 169 -12.15 18.76 -11.60
C LEU A 169 -11.64 17.67 -12.55
N TYR A 170 -10.33 17.62 -12.74
CA TYR A 170 -9.63 16.55 -13.44
C TYR A 170 -8.77 15.78 -12.45
N LEU A 171 -8.73 14.47 -12.58
CA LEU A 171 -7.90 13.59 -11.75
C LEU A 171 -6.77 13.00 -12.58
N LEU A 172 -5.54 13.12 -12.08
CA LEU A 172 -4.41 12.28 -12.48
C LEU A 172 -3.94 11.50 -11.25
N ALA A 173 -4.16 10.18 -11.24
CA ALA A 173 -3.74 9.30 -10.16
C ALA A 173 -2.61 8.38 -10.63
N VAL A 174 -1.56 8.26 -9.82
CA VAL A 174 -0.32 7.56 -10.18
C VAL A 174 0.06 6.58 -9.08
N ALA A 175 0.04 5.28 -9.37
CA ALA A 175 0.64 4.23 -8.56
C ALA A 175 2.07 3.96 -9.07
N GLY A 176 3.08 4.34 -8.28
CA GLY A 176 4.46 4.39 -8.76
C GLY A 176 5.22 3.08 -8.67
N ASP A 177 4.97 2.24 -7.67
CA ASP A 177 5.75 1.03 -7.44
C ASP A 177 4.90 -0.24 -7.58
N GLY A 178 5.23 -1.07 -8.55
CA GLY A 178 4.54 -2.33 -8.86
C GLY A 178 5.01 -3.53 -8.04
N SER A 179 5.95 -3.36 -7.12
CA SER A 179 6.33 -4.42 -6.17
C SER A 179 5.24 -4.68 -5.14
N GLU A 180 4.40 -3.65 -4.88
CA GLU A 180 3.32 -3.69 -3.90
C GLU A 180 1.98 -3.31 -4.54
N GLU A 181 0.98 -4.18 -4.40
CA GLU A 181 -0.36 -3.95 -4.98
C GLU A 181 -1.19 -2.91 -4.21
N VAL A 182 -0.79 -2.51 -3.02
CA VAL A 182 -1.46 -1.47 -2.23
C VAL A 182 -1.60 -0.16 -3.00
N PHE A 183 -0.57 0.25 -3.75
CA PHE A 183 -0.60 1.51 -4.51
C PHE A 183 -1.62 1.46 -5.66
N ARG A 184 -1.73 0.31 -6.35
CA ARG A 184 -2.76 0.09 -7.37
C ARG A 184 -4.16 0.15 -6.77
N ARG A 185 -4.42 -0.63 -5.69
CA ARG A 185 -5.72 -0.63 -5.03
C ARG A 185 -6.14 0.75 -4.58
N GLU A 186 -5.21 1.53 -4.07
CA GLU A 186 -5.45 2.88 -3.59
C GLU A 186 -5.85 3.83 -4.73
N VAL A 187 -5.13 3.86 -5.87
CA VAL A 187 -5.50 4.72 -7.00
C VAL A 187 -6.81 4.30 -7.66
N GLU A 188 -7.12 2.99 -7.71
CA GLU A 188 -8.40 2.50 -8.22
C GLU A 188 -9.56 2.95 -7.33
N PHE A 189 -9.41 2.87 -6.01
CA PHE A 189 -10.39 3.39 -5.05
C PHE A 189 -10.59 4.90 -5.22
N VAL A 190 -9.49 5.66 -5.26
CA VAL A 190 -9.54 7.12 -5.41
C VAL A 190 -10.22 7.51 -6.72
N ARG A 191 -9.89 6.86 -7.84
CA ARG A 191 -10.60 7.08 -9.11
C ARG A 191 -12.09 6.84 -8.97
N ALA A 192 -12.48 5.67 -8.44
CA ALA A 192 -13.89 5.33 -8.29
C ALA A 192 -14.63 6.33 -7.40
N GLN A 193 -14.01 6.78 -6.30
CA GLN A 193 -14.55 7.80 -5.41
C GLN A 193 -14.71 9.16 -6.11
N PHE A 194 -13.66 9.59 -6.82
CA PHE A 194 -13.68 10.89 -7.51
C PHE A 194 -14.68 10.91 -8.67
N ASP A 195 -14.77 9.83 -9.43
CA ASP A 195 -15.74 9.69 -10.53
C ASP A 195 -17.20 9.72 -10.01
N ARG A 196 -17.44 9.18 -8.81
CA ARG A 196 -18.77 9.14 -8.19
C ARG A 196 -19.12 10.45 -7.47
N ASP A 197 -18.18 11.00 -6.67
CA ASP A 197 -18.49 12.03 -5.68
C ASP A 197 -18.06 13.44 -6.13
N PHE A 198 -17.10 13.54 -7.06
CA PHE A 198 -16.49 14.80 -7.48
C PHE A 198 -16.61 15.10 -8.99
N GLY A 199 -17.38 14.27 -9.74
CA GLY A 199 -17.72 14.51 -11.12
C GLY A 199 -16.55 14.39 -12.09
N THR A 200 -15.55 13.55 -11.77
CA THR A 200 -14.39 13.34 -12.64
C THR A 200 -14.57 12.23 -13.67
N ARG A 201 -15.75 11.60 -13.74
CA ARG A 201 -16.02 10.58 -14.78
C ARG A 201 -15.75 11.15 -16.17
N GLY A 202 -14.96 10.46 -16.97
CA GLY A 202 -14.42 10.95 -18.24
C GLY A 202 -13.29 11.97 -18.11
N ARG A 203 -12.91 12.41 -16.91
CA ARG A 203 -11.80 13.35 -16.64
C ARG A 203 -10.76 12.79 -15.68
N SER A 204 -10.76 11.48 -15.49
CA SER A 204 -9.78 10.75 -14.67
C SER A 204 -8.80 10.01 -15.56
N LEU A 205 -7.51 10.25 -15.37
CA LEU A 205 -6.42 9.46 -15.91
C LEU A 205 -5.71 8.71 -14.78
N VAL A 206 -5.50 7.41 -14.96
CA VAL A 206 -4.77 6.57 -13.99
C VAL A 206 -3.56 5.96 -14.68
N LEU A 207 -2.40 6.11 -14.07
CA LEU A 207 -1.14 5.52 -14.49
C LEU A 207 -0.69 4.55 -13.39
N VAL A 208 -0.44 3.29 -13.74
CA VAL A 208 -0.26 2.23 -12.75
C VAL A 208 0.95 1.36 -13.06
N ASN A 209 1.85 1.25 -12.10
CA ASN A 209 2.82 0.19 -12.04
C ASN A 209 2.29 -0.90 -11.11
N SER A 210 2.10 -2.10 -11.63
CA SER A 210 1.55 -3.24 -10.89
C SER A 210 1.85 -4.54 -11.64
N ARG A 211 2.02 -5.62 -10.88
CA ARG A 211 2.19 -6.97 -11.42
C ARG A 211 1.00 -7.42 -12.26
N SER A 212 -0.20 -6.96 -11.90
CA SER A 212 -1.46 -7.43 -12.49
C SER A 212 -1.94 -6.60 -13.68
N THR A 213 -1.38 -5.41 -13.93
CA THR A 213 -1.92 -4.46 -14.92
C THR A 213 -0.94 -4.10 -16.05
N ALA A 214 0.25 -4.70 -16.10
CA ALA A 214 1.28 -4.37 -17.06
C ALA A 214 0.83 -4.42 -18.54
N GLY A 215 -0.09 -5.32 -18.88
CA GLY A 215 -0.65 -5.48 -20.23
C GLY A 215 -2.01 -4.78 -20.47
N SER A 216 -2.61 -4.12 -19.47
CA SER A 216 -4.00 -3.61 -19.53
C SER A 216 -4.18 -2.16 -19.10
N ALA A 217 -3.20 -1.56 -18.42
CA ALA A 217 -3.22 -0.16 -18.01
C ALA A 217 -1.93 0.57 -18.44
N PRO A 218 -1.99 1.89 -18.70
CA PRO A 218 -0.78 2.66 -18.98
C PRO A 218 0.11 2.75 -17.75
N MET A 219 1.40 2.43 -17.93
CA MET A 219 2.41 2.44 -16.87
C MET A 219 2.71 3.87 -16.39
N ALA A 220 3.08 3.96 -15.12
CA ALA A 220 3.55 5.18 -14.49
C ALA A 220 5.05 5.37 -14.75
N THR A 221 5.40 6.32 -15.57
CA THR A 221 6.76 6.79 -15.83
C THR A 221 6.77 8.33 -15.83
N VAL A 222 7.93 8.95 -15.69
CA VAL A 222 8.04 10.41 -15.83
C VAL A 222 7.50 10.89 -17.18
N THR A 223 7.69 10.10 -18.25
CA THR A 223 7.20 10.42 -19.60
C THR A 223 5.67 10.34 -19.67
N THR A 224 5.07 9.27 -19.15
CA THR A 224 3.60 9.11 -19.18
C THR A 224 2.88 10.13 -18.28
N ILE A 225 3.49 10.51 -17.15
CA ILE A 225 3.01 11.61 -16.31
C ILE A 225 3.02 12.93 -17.09
N ARG A 226 4.12 13.23 -17.83
CA ARG A 226 4.21 14.42 -18.68
C ARG A 226 3.14 14.42 -19.78
N GLU A 227 2.97 13.31 -20.50
CA GLU A 227 1.96 13.20 -21.55
C GLU A 227 0.55 13.33 -20.99
N GLY A 228 0.28 12.73 -19.82
CA GLY A 228 -0.98 12.86 -19.10
C GLY A 228 -1.30 14.30 -18.72
N LEU A 229 -0.34 15.02 -18.14
CA LEU A 229 -0.48 16.44 -17.80
C LEU A 229 -0.75 17.29 -19.05
N LYS A 230 -0.05 17.05 -20.16
CA LYS A 230 -0.28 17.74 -21.45
C LYS A 230 -1.67 17.45 -22.01
N ALA A 231 -2.12 16.20 -21.97
CA ALA A 231 -3.43 15.82 -22.48
C ALA A 231 -4.56 16.43 -21.65
N ILE A 232 -4.46 16.40 -20.33
CA ILE A 232 -5.41 17.05 -19.43
C ILE A 232 -5.44 18.55 -19.69
N ALA A 233 -4.27 19.21 -19.75
CA ALA A 233 -4.16 20.64 -20.02
C ALA A 233 -4.74 21.06 -21.38
N ALA A 234 -4.74 20.18 -22.37
CA ALA A 234 -5.36 20.42 -23.68
C ALA A 234 -6.89 20.29 -23.65
N ARG A 235 -7.46 19.65 -22.64
CA ARG A 235 -8.90 19.39 -22.50
C ARG A 235 -9.59 20.31 -21.51
N MET A 236 -8.87 20.79 -20.49
CA MET A 236 -9.40 21.64 -19.44
C MET A 236 -9.35 23.12 -19.79
N ASP A 237 -10.17 23.92 -19.11
CA ASP A 237 -9.97 25.36 -19.01
C ASP A 237 -8.84 25.60 -18.00
N ARG A 238 -7.64 25.87 -18.50
CA ARG A 238 -6.42 25.97 -17.68
C ARG A 238 -6.43 27.09 -16.66
N ASP A 239 -7.26 28.11 -16.86
CA ASP A 239 -7.38 29.27 -15.98
C ASP A 239 -8.46 29.09 -14.91
N ASN A 240 -9.40 28.17 -15.10
CA ASN A 240 -10.56 28.01 -14.24
C ASN A 240 -10.70 26.61 -13.63
N ASP A 241 -10.44 25.54 -14.41
CA ASP A 241 -10.56 24.17 -13.92
C ASP A 241 -9.42 23.79 -12.96
N ILE A 242 -9.63 22.72 -12.20
CA ILE A 242 -8.71 22.24 -11.16
C ILE A 242 -8.16 20.88 -11.55
N LEU A 243 -6.85 20.71 -11.45
CA LEU A 243 -6.19 19.42 -11.48
C LEU A 243 -6.02 18.88 -10.05
N PHE A 244 -6.51 17.68 -9.77
CA PHE A 244 -6.11 16.90 -8.61
C PHE A 244 -5.10 15.85 -9.06
N LEU A 245 -3.85 16.00 -8.63
CA LEU A 245 -2.77 15.06 -8.87
C LEU A 245 -2.52 14.24 -7.62
N PHE A 246 -2.76 12.94 -7.70
CA PHE A 246 -2.51 11.99 -6.62
C PHE A 246 -1.35 11.07 -6.99
N LEU A 247 -0.33 11.05 -6.15
CA LEU A 247 0.86 10.22 -6.30
C LEU A 247 0.98 9.30 -5.08
N THR A 248 1.02 7.99 -5.27
CA THR A 248 1.24 7.01 -4.19
C THR A 248 2.31 5.99 -4.58
N SER A 249 3.32 5.82 -3.74
CA SER A 249 4.47 4.95 -3.94
C SER A 249 5.39 4.90 -2.72
N HIS A 250 6.48 4.15 -2.82
CA HIS A 250 7.63 4.34 -1.94
C HIS A 250 8.32 5.68 -2.21
N GLY A 251 8.98 6.20 -1.18
CA GLY A 251 9.81 7.42 -1.26
C GLY A 251 11.19 7.20 -0.66
N ALA A 252 12.19 7.83 -1.22
CA ALA A 252 13.57 7.77 -0.76
C ALA A 252 13.96 9.01 0.06
N LYS A 253 15.06 8.92 0.84
CA LYS A 253 15.55 10.02 1.70
C LYS A 253 15.95 11.29 0.94
N ASP A 254 16.27 11.16 -0.35
CA ASP A 254 16.53 12.29 -1.25
C ASP A 254 15.25 12.82 -1.92
N HIS A 255 14.09 12.43 -1.38
CA HIS A 255 12.74 12.81 -1.80
C HIS A 255 12.34 12.27 -3.19
N GLU A 256 13.07 11.30 -3.73
CA GLU A 256 12.66 10.65 -4.96
C GLU A 256 11.41 9.81 -4.73
N PHE A 257 10.35 10.08 -5.49
CA PHE A 257 9.17 9.23 -5.61
C PHE A 257 9.52 8.06 -6.53
N ARG A 258 9.46 6.85 -6.01
CA ARG A 258 9.88 5.66 -6.74
C ARG A 258 8.91 5.35 -7.88
N LEU A 259 9.47 5.12 -9.06
CA LEU A 259 8.77 4.53 -10.19
C LEU A 259 9.44 3.19 -10.49
N ASN A 260 8.69 2.12 -10.34
CA ASN A 260 9.18 0.75 -10.50
C ASN A 260 8.07 -0.12 -11.09
N GLN A 261 8.30 -0.69 -12.24
CA GLN A 261 7.48 -1.79 -12.74
C GLN A 261 8.29 -3.07 -12.55
N ASN A 262 7.75 -4.08 -11.90
CA ASN A 262 8.41 -5.36 -11.68
C ASN A 262 9.29 -5.74 -12.89
N ALA A 263 10.52 -6.17 -12.65
CA ALA A 263 11.54 -6.46 -13.64
C ALA A 263 12.05 -5.27 -14.50
N MET A 264 11.54 -4.06 -14.30
CA MET A 264 12.04 -2.84 -14.95
C MET A 264 12.40 -1.79 -13.92
N ALA A 265 13.67 -1.41 -13.85
CA ALA A 265 14.11 -0.24 -13.08
C ALA A 265 13.76 1.04 -13.88
N LEU A 266 12.79 1.79 -13.42
CA LEU A 266 12.40 3.07 -14.00
C LEU A 266 13.09 4.21 -13.24
N ARG A 267 13.33 5.31 -13.93
CA ARG A 267 13.83 6.52 -13.28
C ARG A 267 12.73 7.12 -12.40
N GLY A 268 13.02 7.33 -11.12
CA GLY A 268 12.09 7.94 -10.19
C GLY A 268 11.78 9.41 -10.51
N LEU A 269 10.74 9.93 -9.89
CA LEU A 269 10.27 11.31 -10.07
C LEU A 269 10.76 12.18 -8.91
N ARG A 270 11.60 13.16 -9.20
CA ARG A 270 12.11 14.12 -8.23
C ARG A 270 11.19 15.34 -8.07
N PRO A 271 11.15 15.98 -6.89
CA PRO A 271 10.28 17.14 -6.63
C PRO A 271 10.45 18.28 -7.64
N GLN A 272 11.70 18.63 -7.99
CA GLN A 272 12.02 19.69 -8.95
C GLN A 272 11.59 19.33 -10.39
N GLU A 273 11.62 18.04 -10.71
CA GLU A 273 11.14 17.57 -12.01
C GLU A 273 9.62 17.64 -12.09
N LEU A 274 8.90 17.24 -11.04
CA LEU A 274 7.46 17.41 -10.98
C LEU A 274 7.06 18.89 -11.08
N ALA A 275 7.77 19.77 -10.39
CA ALA A 275 7.54 21.22 -10.49
C ALA A 275 7.63 21.71 -11.93
N ARG A 276 8.67 21.32 -12.68
CA ARG A 276 8.82 21.66 -14.11
C ARG A 276 7.70 21.10 -14.97
N LEU A 277 7.29 19.85 -14.76
CA LEU A 277 6.18 19.22 -15.49
C LEU A 277 4.86 19.97 -15.27
N LEU A 278 4.59 20.39 -14.05
CA LEU A 278 3.40 21.17 -13.71
C LEU A 278 3.46 22.58 -14.31
N GLU A 279 4.61 23.22 -14.35
CA GLU A 279 4.83 24.50 -15.00
C GLU A 279 4.66 24.39 -16.52
N GLU A 280 5.27 23.40 -17.17
CA GLU A 280 5.12 23.12 -18.61
C GLU A 280 3.66 22.89 -18.99
N SER A 281 2.83 22.30 -18.12
CA SER A 281 1.40 22.07 -18.37
C SER A 281 0.60 23.37 -18.47
N ARG A 282 1.07 24.45 -17.85
CA ARG A 282 0.38 25.74 -17.70
C ARG A 282 -1.01 25.63 -17.03
N ILE A 283 -1.26 24.55 -16.30
CA ILE A 283 -2.47 24.43 -15.50
C ILE A 283 -2.34 25.36 -14.29
N ARG A 284 -3.29 26.25 -14.11
CA ARG A 284 -3.24 27.25 -13.03
C ARG A 284 -3.53 26.62 -11.68
N TRP A 285 -4.70 26.00 -11.51
CA TRP A 285 -5.17 25.54 -10.22
C TRP A 285 -4.88 24.06 -10.00
N LYS A 286 -4.16 23.73 -8.94
CA LYS A 286 -3.69 22.38 -8.68
C LYS A 286 -3.84 22.00 -7.21
N VAL A 287 -4.28 20.77 -6.96
CA VAL A 287 -4.11 20.07 -5.70
C VAL A 287 -3.15 18.92 -5.96
N VAL A 288 -2.03 18.89 -5.29
CA VAL A 288 -1.04 17.81 -5.41
C VAL A 288 -0.95 17.08 -4.07
N LEU A 289 -1.33 15.81 -4.06
CA LEU A 289 -1.21 14.93 -2.91
C LEU A 289 -0.17 13.86 -3.17
N VAL A 290 0.88 13.82 -2.33
CA VAL A 290 1.96 12.83 -2.41
C VAL A 290 1.93 11.93 -1.19
N SER A 291 1.53 10.67 -1.39
CA SER A 291 1.52 9.62 -0.37
C SER A 291 2.77 8.75 -0.54
N ALA A 292 3.86 9.16 0.13
CA ALA A 292 5.14 8.46 0.12
C ALA A 292 5.96 8.83 1.37
N CYS A 293 6.96 7.99 1.70
CA CYS A 293 7.99 8.36 2.66
C CYS A 293 8.74 9.61 2.19
N TYR A 294 9.15 10.48 3.12
CA TYR A 294 9.90 11.71 2.84
C TYR A 294 9.21 12.68 1.88
N SER A 295 7.89 12.53 1.67
CA SER A 295 7.10 13.30 0.70
C SER A 295 7.05 14.80 0.99
N GLY A 296 7.32 15.23 2.22
CA GLY A 296 7.45 16.65 2.58
C GLY A 296 8.48 17.41 1.74
N GLY A 297 9.47 16.72 1.14
CA GLY A 297 10.40 17.31 0.19
C GLY A 297 9.76 17.86 -1.09
N PHE A 298 8.51 17.48 -1.39
CA PHE A 298 7.74 18.04 -2.50
C PHE A 298 7.12 19.41 -2.19
N VAL A 299 6.97 19.80 -0.91
CA VAL A 299 6.28 21.04 -0.53
C VAL A 299 6.96 22.26 -1.13
N GLU A 300 8.24 22.49 -0.84
CA GLU A 300 8.95 23.69 -1.28
C GLU A 300 9.01 23.84 -2.82
N PRO A 301 9.39 22.82 -3.60
CA PRO A 301 9.46 22.95 -5.06
C PRO A 301 8.10 23.18 -5.72
N LEU A 302 6.99 22.78 -5.08
CA LEU A 302 5.63 22.89 -5.64
C LEU A 302 4.85 24.10 -5.12
N LYS A 303 5.39 24.87 -4.18
CA LYS A 303 4.74 26.06 -3.65
C LYS A 303 4.42 27.07 -4.74
N SER A 304 3.16 27.49 -4.80
CA SER A 304 2.70 28.64 -5.58
C SER A 304 1.34 29.09 -5.03
N GLU A 305 0.92 30.30 -5.34
CA GLU A 305 -0.39 30.86 -4.94
C GLU A 305 -1.57 30.03 -5.45
N SER A 306 -1.37 29.26 -6.52
CA SER A 306 -2.42 28.46 -7.18
C SER A 306 -2.28 26.94 -6.99
N THR A 307 -1.42 26.52 -6.04
CA THR A 307 -1.21 25.10 -5.76
C THR A 307 -1.40 24.78 -4.28
N MET A 308 -2.30 23.84 -3.99
CA MET A 308 -2.37 23.18 -2.69
C MET A 308 -1.49 21.94 -2.73
N VAL A 309 -0.58 21.80 -1.77
CA VAL A 309 0.31 20.63 -1.66
C VAL A 309 0.01 19.90 -0.37
N ILE A 310 -0.27 18.61 -0.45
CA ILE A 310 -0.53 17.70 0.67
C ILE A 310 0.50 16.58 0.64
N THR A 311 1.12 16.26 1.77
CA THR A 311 2.09 15.16 1.85
C THR A 311 1.80 14.25 3.03
N ALA A 312 2.01 12.94 2.84
CA ALA A 312 1.79 11.92 3.86
C ALA A 312 2.82 11.94 4.98
N ALA A 313 3.98 12.54 4.75
CA ALA A 313 5.05 12.62 5.74
C ALA A 313 5.80 13.95 5.61
N ARG A 314 6.47 14.37 6.70
CA ARG A 314 7.44 15.46 6.68
C ARG A 314 8.68 15.06 5.86
N ALA A 315 9.49 16.02 5.41
CA ALA A 315 10.64 15.79 4.53
C ALA A 315 11.70 14.83 5.11
N ASP A 316 11.78 14.72 6.42
CA ASP A 316 12.73 13.86 7.16
C ASP A 316 12.07 12.62 7.78
N ARG A 317 10.83 12.29 7.39
CA ARG A 317 10.02 11.23 7.99
C ARG A 317 9.54 10.20 6.96
N THR A 318 9.38 8.98 7.43
CA THR A 318 8.70 7.91 6.68
C THR A 318 7.18 8.01 6.84
N SER A 319 6.43 7.44 5.91
CA SER A 319 5.02 7.11 6.05
C SER A 319 4.84 5.60 6.22
N PHE A 320 3.64 5.15 6.55
CA PHE A 320 3.37 3.75 6.90
C PHE A 320 2.31 3.13 6.00
N GLY A 321 2.20 1.80 6.05
CA GLY A 321 1.13 1.05 5.37
C GLY A 321 1.44 0.63 3.94
N CYS A 322 2.70 0.65 3.49
CA CYS A 322 3.08 0.30 2.13
C CYS A 322 3.21 -1.21 1.87
N ALA A 323 2.75 -2.08 2.77
CA ALA A 323 2.83 -3.53 2.60
C ALA A 323 1.75 -4.07 1.65
N ASP A 324 2.07 -5.17 0.97
CA ASP A 324 1.23 -5.79 -0.08
C ASP A 324 -0.14 -6.26 0.46
N GLU A 325 -0.22 -6.58 1.74
CA GLU A 325 -1.44 -7.03 2.43
C GLU A 325 -2.45 -5.90 2.70
N ASN A 326 -1.99 -4.64 2.67
CA ASN A 326 -2.83 -3.49 2.97
C ASN A 326 -3.64 -3.05 1.75
N ASP A 327 -4.91 -2.66 1.95
CA ASP A 327 -5.72 -2.03 0.92
C ASP A 327 -5.35 -0.56 0.69
N PHE A 328 -4.72 0.07 1.68
CA PHE A 328 -4.34 1.48 1.68
C PHE A 328 -3.04 1.72 2.43
N THR A 329 -2.31 2.77 2.01
CA THR A 329 -1.33 3.39 2.89
C THR A 329 -2.03 4.05 4.09
N TYR A 330 -1.33 4.33 5.19
CA TYR A 330 -1.91 5.00 6.37
C TYR A 330 -2.59 6.31 6.00
N PHE A 331 -1.83 7.17 5.33
CA PHE A 331 -2.33 8.50 4.97
C PHE A 331 -3.45 8.42 3.92
N GLY A 332 -3.32 7.52 2.94
CA GLY A 332 -4.36 7.33 1.94
C GLY A 332 -5.66 6.84 2.54
N ARG A 333 -5.62 5.88 3.47
CA ARG A 333 -6.79 5.46 4.23
C ARG A 333 -7.39 6.62 5.02
N ALA A 334 -6.56 7.31 5.81
CA ALA A 334 -7.02 8.42 6.64
C ALA A 334 -7.66 9.53 5.80
N PHE A 335 -7.04 9.89 4.68
CA PHE A 335 -7.52 10.98 3.84
C PHE A 335 -8.74 10.59 2.98
N PHE A 336 -8.62 9.55 2.14
CA PHE A 336 -9.64 9.23 1.13
C PHE A 336 -10.80 8.43 1.70
N LYS A 337 -10.52 7.44 2.55
CA LYS A 337 -11.56 6.53 3.06
C LYS A 337 -12.31 7.10 4.26
N GLU A 338 -11.59 7.70 5.21
CA GLU A 338 -12.16 8.12 6.49
C GLU A 338 -12.54 9.62 6.50
N ALA A 339 -11.62 10.52 6.14
CA ALA A 339 -11.81 11.95 6.33
C ALA A 339 -12.59 12.63 5.20
N LEU A 340 -12.24 12.36 3.93
CA LEU A 340 -12.79 13.07 2.77
C LEU A 340 -14.31 12.93 2.63
N PRO A 341 -14.95 11.76 2.85
CA PRO A 341 -16.40 11.64 2.77
C PRO A 341 -17.17 12.49 3.79
N ALA A 342 -16.53 12.78 4.94
CA ALA A 342 -17.10 13.56 6.04
C ALA A 342 -16.60 15.01 6.06
N SER A 343 -16.08 15.53 4.94
CA SER A 343 -15.46 16.87 4.87
C SER A 343 -16.07 17.72 3.77
N HIS A 344 -16.00 19.04 3.96
CA HIS A 344 -16.49 20.05 3.02
C HIS A 344 -15.36 20.80 2.30
N SER A 345 -14.12 20.36 2.45
CA SER A 345 -12.95 20.83 1.71
C SER A 345 -11.80 19.84 1.82
N PHE A 346 -10.84 19.91 0.89
CA PHE A 346 -9.61 19.11 0.97
C PHE A 346 -8.72 19.50 2.16
N PHE A 347 -8.79 20.76 2.60
CA PHE A 347 -8.07 21.19 3.79
C PHE A 347 -8.67 20.61 5.08
N GLU A 348 -10.00 20.59 5.20
CA GLU A 348 -10.69 19.93 6.30
C GLU A 348 -10.40 18.42 6.32
N ALA A 349 -10.45 17.76 5.15
CA ALA A 349 -10.10 16.36 5.01
C ALA A 349 -8.65 16.09 5.46
N PHE A 350 -7.71 16.96 5.08
CA PHE A 350 -6.33 16.86 5.54
C PHE A 350 -6.22 16.97 7.06
N THR A 351 -6.88 17.96 7.67
CA THR A 351 -6.82 18.17 9.14
C THR A 351 -7.34 16.94 9.90
N LYS A 352 -8.45 16.35 9.44
CA LYS A 352 -8.99 15.12 10.01
C LYS A 352 -8.05 13.93 9.80
N ALA A 353 -7.52 13.79 8.59
CA ALA A 353 -6.58 12.71 8.25
C ALA A 353 -5.28 12.80 9.07
N GLN A 354 -4.73 13.99 9.25
CA GLN A 354 -3.54 14.22 10.08
C GLN A 354 -3.78 13.82 11.54
N ALA A 355 -4.95 14.16 12.10
CA ALA A 355 -5.33 13.74 13.44
C ALA A 355 -5.45 12.22 13.56
N LEU A 356 -6.14 11.56 12.60
CA LEU A 356 -6.28 10.10 12.57
C LEU A 356 -4.93 9.39 12.48
N VAL A 357 -4.04 9.83 11.58
CA VAL A 357 -2.68 9.28 11.46
C VAL A 357 -1.92 9.41 12.76
N GLY A 358 -1.99 10.60 13.41
CA GLY A 358 -1.33 10.82 14.69
C GLY A 358 -1.88 9.96 15.82
N GLU A 359 -3.18 9.65 15.80
CA GLU A 359 -3.79 8.71 16.76
C GLU A 359 -3.35 7.27 16.50
N TRP A 360 -3.36 6.82 15.25
CA TRP A 360 -2.93 5.47 14.89
C TRP A 360 -1.45 5.24 15.22
N GLU A 361 -0.58 6.20 14.89
CA GLU A 361 0.84 6.14 15.22
C GLU A 361 1.09 6.07 16.75
N LYS A 362 0.27 6.73 17.57
CA LYS A 362 0.32 6.61 19.03
C LYS A 362 -0.14 5.23 19.50
N GLN A 363 -1.24 4.73 18.93
CA GLN A 363 -1.75 3.38 19.25
C GLN A 363 -0.73 2.30 18.91
N ASP A 364 -0.02 2.46 17.79
CA ASP A 364 1.08 1.58 17.35
C ASP A 364 2.36 1.76 18.16
N LYS A 365 2.35 2.63 19.18
CA LYS A 365 3.53 2.97 19.99
C LYS A 365 4.71 3.48 19.14
N THR A 366 4.43 4.09 17.97
CA THR A 366 5.47 4.71 17.13
C THR A 366 6.15 5.83 17.92
N ALA A 367 7.48 5.76 18.05
CA ALA A 367 8.26 6.78 18.75
C ALA A 367 7.99 8.16 18.11
N GLU A 368 7.93 9.21 18.93
CA GLU A 368 7.64 10.56 18.45
C GLU A 368 8.59 11.01 17.34
N ALA A 369 9.86 10.62 17.44
CA ALA A 369 10.88 10.90 16.44
C ALA A 369 10.68 10.15 15.10
N GLU A 370 9.80 9.14 15.06
CA GLU A 370 9.54 8.31 13.87
C GLU A 370 8.17 8.58 13.24
N ARG A 371 7.30 9.39 13.90
CA ARG A 371 5.97 9.72 13.37
C ARG A 371 6.07 10.45 12.04
N SER A 372 5.13 10.16 11.15
CA SER A 372 5.14 10.66 9.76
C SER A 372 4.99 12.17 9.65
N LEU A 373 4.17 12.81 10.50
CA LEU A 373 3.90 14.25 10.53
C LEU A 373 3.45 14.79 9.16
N PRO A 374 2.27 14.40 8.65
CA PRO A 374 1.74 14.87 7.38
C PRO A 374 1.70 16.40 7.29
N GLN A 375 1.92 16.95 6.10
CA GLN A 375 2.01 18.40 5.90
C GLN A 375 1.04 18.89 4.81
N VAL A 376 0.62 20.15 4.93
CA VAL A 376 -0.17 20.85 3.92
C VAL A 376 0.34 22.27 3.71
N HIS A 377 0.38 22.68 2.44
CA HIS A 377 0.52 24.07 2.00
C HIS A 377 -0.75 24.43 1.22
N SER A 378 -1.51 25.41 1.70
CA SER A 378 -2.78 25.84 1.10
C SER A 378 -2.92 27.34 1.16
N PRO A 379 -2.35 28.08 0.20
CA PRO A 379 -2.46 29.52 0.15
C PRO A 379 -3.89 29.98 -0.21
N LEU A 380 -4.23 31.21 0.19
CA LEU A 380 -5.58 31.76 0.06
C LEU A 380 -6.16 31.68 -1.36
N PRO A 381 -5.43 32.02 -2.46
CA PRO A 381 -6.01 32.00 -3.80
C PRO A 381 -6.51 30.62 -4.25
N ILE A 382 -5.74 29.55 -4.02
CA ILE A 382 -6.22 28.19 -4.34
C ILE A 382 -7.35 27.76 -3.40
N ALA A 383 -7.29 28.12 -2.12
CA ALA A 383 -8.36 27.82 -1.17
C ALA A 383 -9.70 28.44 -1.60
N GLU A 384 -9.70 29.67 -2.10
CA GLU A 384 -10.90 30.34 -2.63
C GLU A 384 -11.40 29.68 -3.92
N GLN A 385 -10.48 29.27 -4.83
CA GLN A 385 -10.87 28.54 -6.04
C GLN A 385 -11.53 27.18 -5.69
N LEU A 386 -10.95 26.44 -4.75
CA LEU A 386 -11.52 25.20 -4.24
C LEU A 386 -12.89 25.42 -3.58
N LYS A 387 -13.03 26.48 -2.80
CA LYS A 387 -14.32 26.84 -2.19
C LYS A 387 -15.39 27.13 -3.24
N ARG A 388 -15.07 27.88 -4.31
CA ARG A 388 -15.99 28.14 -5.44
C ARG A 388 -16.39 26.85 -6.16
N TRP A 389 -15.43 25.97 -6.42
CA TRP A 389 -15.71 24.67 -7.01
C TRP A 389 -16.57 23.80 -6.08
N TRP A 390 -16.27 23.77 -4.78
CA TRP A 390 -16.99 22.94 -3.81
C TRP A 390 -18.46 23.37 -3.64
N ALA A 391 -18.75 24.64 -3.81
CA ALA A 391 -20.11 25.20 -3.74
C ALA A 391 -20.99 24.91 -4.95
N GLN A 392 -20.43 24.36 -6.04
CA GLN A 392 -21.21 24.03 -7.24
C GLN A 392 -22.09 22.79 -6.99
N PRO A 393 -23.30 22.72 -7.62
CA PRO A 393 -24.12 21.51 -7.58
C PRO A 393 -23.34 20.32 -8.12
N ARG A 394 -23.25 19.27 -7.35
CA ARG A 394 -22.68 17.99 -7.79
C ARG A 394 -23.80 17.19 -8.48
N ARG A 395 -23.54 16.78 -9.71
CA ARG A 395 -24.46 15.94 -10.50
C ARG A 395 -23.93 14.51 -10.54
#